data_55bd4a4f8fc2a923bd498ee311d1eced
#
_entry.id   55bd4a4f8fc2a923bd498ee311d1eced
#
_cell.length_a   1.000
_cell.length_b   1.000
_cell.length_c   1.000
_cell.angle_alpha   90.00
_cell.angle_beta   90.00
_cell.angle_gamma   90.00
#
_symmetry.space_group_name_H-M   'P 1'
#
loop_
_entity.id
_entity.type
_entity.pdbx_description
1 polymer ?
#
loop_
_entity_poly.entity_id
_entity_poly.type
_entity_poly.pdbx_seq_one_letter_code
_entity_poly.pdbx_strand_id
1 'polypeptide(L)'
;MEHETAWKKYDEADIEALEHLAAEYIDFISDNKTERECAATALAMAEAAGYRPLAMAVSEGRTLKPGDKVWALAHGKALILVQLGAGPLTAGLNVLGAHIDSPRLDIKQNPLYEANDFALLDTHYYGGIKHYQWVTLPLALHGVVAKTDGTVVNVQVGDDPSDPVFCVTDLLIHLASQQMGKKASEVVEGEALDLLVGNRPLLIEKDKDAQPESSAADERPAFEKLADKEPVKAFALKLLAGKYDISEEDFLSAELEVVPAGRARDLGFDRSMVIGYGQDDRVCAFTSLAAQLAMADQVLDKAAVCVLVDKEEIGSVGATGMASRYFKNTIAEIMEPAGAGGHH
;
A
#
# COMPACT_ATOMS: atom_id res chain seq x y z
N MET A 1 12.82 32.76 -16.89
CA MET A 1 14.18 32.26 -16.67
C MET A 1 14.26 30.91 -17.35
N GLU A 2 15.12 30.78 -18.36
CA GLU A 2 15.42 29.47 -18.94
C GLU A 2 16.42 28.78 -18.01
N HIS A 3 16.05 27.64 -17.45
CA HIS A 3 16.96 26.79 -16.70
C HIS A 3 17.61 25.79 -17.64
N GLU A 4 18.93 25.71 -17.59
CA GLU A 4 19.65 24.65 -18.30
C GLU A 4 19.28 23.28 -17.75
N THR A 5 19.02 22.31 -18.65
CA THR A 5 18.70 20.94 -18.26
C THR A 5 19.86 20.30 -17.50
N ALA A 6 19.56 19.50 -16.47
CA ALA A 6 20.55 18.77 -15.67
C ALA A 6 21.41 17.83 -16.53
N TRP A 7 20.84 17.23 -17.58
CA TRP A 7 21.54 16.35 -18.51
C TRP A 7 22.82 16.93 -19.12
N LYS A 8 22.90 18.28 -19.24
CA LYS A 8 24.09 18.95 -19.74
C LYS A 8 25.22 19.10 -18.73
N LYS A 9 24.93 18.82 -17.45
CA LYS A 9 25.85 19.02 -16.34
C LYS A 9 26.41 17.72 -15.79
N TYR A 10 25.74 16.61 -16.08
CA TYR A 10 26.12 15.30 -15.61
C TYR A 10 27.33 14.77 -16.37
N ASP A 11 28.31 14.25 -15.64
CA ASP A 11 29.40 13.46 -16.17
C ASP A 11 29.04 11.95 -16.18
N GLU A 12 29.97 11.09 -16.54
CA GLU A 12 29.73 9.63 -16.61
C GLU A 12 29.42 9.03 -15.21
N ALA A 13 30.04 9.54 -14.15
CA ALA A 13 29.82 9.04 -12.80
C ALA A 13 28.44 9.50 -12.27
N ASP A 14 28.01 10.71 -12.61
CA ASP A 14 26.68 11.21 -12.28
C ASP A 14 25.60 10.37 -12.99
N ILE A 15 25.82 9.99 -14.24
CA ILE A 15 24.88 9.14 -15.00
C ILE A 15 24.80 7.75 -14.38
N GLU A 16 25.94 7.13 -14.03
CA GLU A 16 25.95 5.81 -13.38
C GLU A 16 25.20 5.86 -12.04
N ALA A 17 25.41 6.89 -11.23
CA ALA A 17 24.71 7.08 -9.96
C ALA A 17 23.19 7.29 -10.15
N LEU A 18 22.80 8.05 -11.18
CA LEU A 18 21.40 8.28 -11.54
C LEU A 18 20.72 6.97 -11.96
N GLU A 19 21.34 6.17 -12.84
CA GLU A 19 20.80 4.90 -13.31
C GLU A 19 20.65 3.90 -12.16
N HIS A 20 21.61 3.87 -11.24
CA HIS A 20 21.51 3.02 -10.04
C HIS A 20 20.35 3.43 -9.16
N LEU A 21 20.23 4.72 -8.84
CA LEU A 21 19.13 5.25 -8.02
C LEU A 21 17.77 5.03 -8.70
N ALA A 22 17.69 5.18 -10.02
CA ALA A 22 16.46 4.92 -10.78
C ALA A 22 16.05 3.45 -10.74
N ALA A 23 17.01 2.52 -10.82
CA ALA A 23 16.75 1.09 -10.70
C ALA A 23 16.22 0.74 -9.31
N GLU A 24 16.86 1.24 -8.26
CA GLU A 24 16.37 1.07 -6.87
C GLU A 24 14.96 1.65 -6.69
N TYR A 25 14.67 2.79 -7.29
CA TYR A 25 13.34 3.39 -7.27
C TYR A 25 12.30 2.54 -7.99
N ILE A 26 12.64 2.01 -9.18
CA ILE A 26 11.75 1.10 -9.93
C ILE A 26 11.39 -0.12 -9.09
N ASP A 27 12.38 -0.72 -8.43
CA ASP A 27 12.14 -1.85 -7.53
C ASP A 27 11.27 -1.44 -6.33
N PHE A 28 11.59 -0.31 -5.68
CA PHE A 28 10.82 0.19 -4.55
C PHE A 28 9.34 0.38 -4.88
N ILE A 29 9.00 1.10 -5.96
CA ILE A 29 7.59 1.36 -6.29
C ILE A 29 6.88 0.16 -6.91
N SER A 30 7.63 -0.82 -7.44
CA SER A 30 7.08 -2.08 -7.95
C SER A 30 6.65 -3.02 -6.84
N ASP A 31 7.48 -3.12 -5.81
CA ASP A 31 7.30 -4.08 -4.72
C ASP A 31 6.43 -3.52 -3.58
N ASN A 32 6.15 -2.21 -3.60
CA ASN A 32 5.40 -1.52 -2.55
C ASN A 32 4.22 -0.76 -3.15
N LYS A 33 3.10 -1.44 -3.31
CA LYS A 33 1.87 -0.89 -3.90
C LYS A 33 0.97 -0.17 -2.88
N THR A 34 1.14 -0.48 -1.60
CA THR A 34 0.37 0.09 -0.50
C THR A 34 1.25 0.90 0.45
N GLU A 35 0.66 1.80 1.24
CA GLU A 35 1.39 2.55 2.27
C GLU A 35 1.99 1.63 3.33
N ARG A 36 1.35 0.49 3.62
CA ARG A 36 1.85 -0.51 4.56
C ARG A 36 3.12 -1.18 4.05
N GLU A 37 3.15 -1.56 2.79
CA GLU A 37 4.32 -2.15 2.14
C GLU A 37 5.46 -1.13 2.07
N CYS A 38 5.17 0.13 1.68
CA CYS A 38 6.15 1.22 1.67
C CYS A 38 6.78 1.44 3.05
N ALA A 39 5.95 1.51 4.10
CA ALA A 39 6.44 1.70 5.47
C ALA A 39 7.29 0.52 5.94
N ALA A 40 6.89 -0.71 5.63
CA ALA A 40 7.63 -1.92 6.01
C ALA A 40 9.00 -1.99 5.31
N THR A 41 9.05 -1.74 4.01
CA THR A 41 10.31 -1.71 3.25
C THR A 41 11.22 -0.58 3.72
N ALA A 42 10.69 0.63 3.89
CA ALA A 42 11.46 1.77 4.39
C ALA A 42 12.03 1.51 5.79
N LEU A 43 11.26 0.84 6.67
CA LEU A 43 11.73 0.44 7.98
C LEU A 43 12.87 -0.59 7.89
N ALA A 44 12.73 -1.61 7.06
CA ALA A 44 13.77 -2.61 6.86
C ALA A 44 15.08 -2.00 6.34
N MET A 45 15.00 -1.06 5.39
CA MET A 45 16.15 -0.30 4.90
C MET A 45 16.79 0.54 6.02
N ALA A 46 15.98 1.20 6.85
CA ALA A 46 16.47 1.99 7.96
C ALA A 46 17.15 1.12 9.04
N GLU A 47 16.57 -0.03 9.39
CA GLU A 47 17.18 -0.97 10.35
C GLU A 47 18.52 -1.51 9.85
N ALA A 48 18.62 -1.81 8.55
CA ALA A 48 19.89 -2.19 7.91
C ALA A 48 20.94 -1.06 8.00
N ALA A 49 20.52 0.22 7.95
CA ALA A 49 21.37 1.39 8.15
C ALA A 49 21.65 1.73 9.63
N GLY A 50 21.18 0.88 10.55
CA GLY A 50 21.47 0.98 11.98
C GLY A 50 20.47 1.79 12.81
N TYR A 51 19.33 2.13 12.27
CA TYR A 51 18.23 2.73 13.04
C TYR A 51 17.68 1.72 14.06
N ARG A 52 17.25 2.20 15.21
CA ARG A 52 16.69 1.37 16.30
C ARG A 52 15.33 1.92 16.77
N PRO A 53 14.46 1.09 17.36
CA PRO A 53 13.17 1.58 17.88
C PRO A 53 13.37 2.69 18.92
N LEU A 54 12.70 3.83 18.75
CA LEU A 54 12.68 4.89 19.78
C LEU A 54 12.14 4.37 21.11
N ALA A 55 11.08 3.55 21.07
CA ALA A 55 10.47 2.97 22.25
C ALA A 55 11.46 2.16 23.12
N MET A 56 12.45 1.50 22.49
CA MET A 56 13.52 0.81 23.25
C MET A 56 14.43 1.81 23.99
N ALA A 57 14.86 2.86 23.31
CA ALA A 57 15.71 3.88 23.93
C ALA A 57 15.00 4.54 25.14
N VAL A 58 13.70 4.81 25.01
CA VAL A 58 12.88 5.39 26.08
C VAL A 58 12.70 4.41 27.24
N SER A 59 12.31 3.16 26.96
CA SER A 59 12.07 2.14 28.02
C SER A 59 13.33 1.78 28.81
N GLU A 60 14.50 1.85 28.16
CA GLU A 60 15.81 1.61 28.79
C GLU A 60 16.38 2.84 29.52
N GLY A 61 15.72 4.01 29.45
CA GLY A 61 16.23 5.27 29.96
C GLY A 61 17.55 5.70 29.30
N ARG A 62 17.75 5.30 28.05
CA ARG A 62 19.00 5.51 27.32
C ARG A 62 19.14 6.99 26.92
N THR A 63 20.27 7.60 27.22
CA THR A 63 20.62 8.90 26.67
C THR A 63 21.08 8.75 25.22
N LEU A 64 20.41 9.47 24.31
CA LEU A 64 20.77 9.54 22.90
C LEU A 64 21.92 10.54 22.69
N LYS A 65 22.82 10.20 21.76
CA LYS A 65 24.03 10.97 21.44
C LYS A 65 24.04 11.40 19.97
N PRO A 66 24.85 12.40 19.60
CA PRO A 66 25.07 12.73 18.20
C PRO A 66 25.43 11.48 17.36
N GLY A 67 24.77 11.29 16.23
CA GLY A 67 24.90 10.13 15.37
C GLY A 67 23.98 8.94 15.72
N ASP A 68 23.32 8.95 16.88
CA ASP A 68 22.30 7.93 17.19
C ASP A 68 21.12 8.07 16.24
N LYS A 69 20.60 6.90 15.81
CA LYS A 69 19.53 6.77 14.81
C LYS A 69 18.36 6.02 15.41
N VAL A 70 17.18 6.64 15.40
CA VAL A 70 15.96 6.04 15.94
C VAL A 70 14.82 6.12 14.95
N TRP A 71 13.89 5.17 15.08
CA TRP A 71 12.66 5.14 14.30
C TRP A 71 11.43 5.01 15.18
N ALA A 72 10.32 5.52 14.68
CA ALA A 72 8.98 5.32 15.23
C ALA A 72 8.00 4.97 14.11
N LEU A 73 7.15 3.97 14.35
CA LEU A 73 6.19 3.45 13.37
C LEU A 73 4.76 3.52 13.93
N ALA A 74 3.85 4.19 13.22
CA ALA A 74 2.44 4.26 13.57
C ALA A 74 1.63 3.25 12.76
N HIS A 75 1.02 2.29 13.44
CA HIS A 75 0.07 1.30 12.88
C HIS A 75 0.55 0.57 11.61
N GLY A 76 1.87 0.51 11.39
CA GLY A 76 2.47 -0.08 10.19
C GLY A 76 2.30 0.75 8.91
N LYS A 77 1.91 2.04 8.98
CA LYS A 77 1.57 2.87 7.82
C LYS A 77 2.22 4.24 7.79
N ALA A 78 2.79 4.72 8.88
CA ALA A 78 3.55 5.97 8.89
C ALA A 78 4.85 5.75 9.66
N LEU A 79 5.97 6.20 9.10
CA LEU A 79 7.31 6.00 9.62
C LEU A 79 8.01 7.34 9.84
N ILE A 80 8.65 7.48 10.99
CA ILE A 80 9.51 8.62 11.31
C ILE A 80 10.91 8.08 11.61
N LEU A 81 11.90 8.57 10.87
CA LEU A 81 13.32 8.28 11.09
C LEU A 81 13.98 9.55 11.61
N VAL A 82 14.78 9.43 12.68
CA VAL A 82 15.53 10.55 13.23
C VAL A 82 16.99 10.14 13.43
N GLN A 83 17.90 10.93 12.89
CA GLN A 83 19.33 10.86 13.16
C GLN A 83 19.76 12.10 13.92
N LEU A 84 20.29 11.93 15.12
CA LEU A 84 20.69 13.06 15.97
C LEU A 84 21.95 13.73 15.44
N GLY A 85 21.91 15.06 15.39
CA GLY A 85 23.08 15.91 15.09
C GLY A 85 23.91 16.24 16.31
N ALA A 86 25.03 16.91 16.10
CA ALA A 86 25.91 17.41 17.16
C ALA A 86 25.30 18.59 17.93
N GLY A 87 24.45 19.40 17.24
CA GLY A 87 23.75 20.53 17.86
C GLY A 87 22.50 20.09 18.64
N PRO A 88 22.01 20.95 19.56
CA PRO A 88 20.81 20.63 20.32
C PRO A 88 19.57 20.64 19.44
N LEU A 89 18.58 19.79 19.73
CA LEU A 89 17.32 19.73 19.00
C LEU A 89 16.55 21.05 18.94
N THR A 90 16.73 21.89 19.99
CA THR A 90 16.16 23.25 20.07
C THR A 90 16.73 24.23 19.03
N ALA A 91 17.85 23.91 18.40
CA ALA A 91 18.43 24.71 17.31
C ALA A 91 17.74 24.45 15.96
N GLY A 92 16.76 23.54 15.92
CA GLY A 92 15.98 23.14 14.74
C GLY A 92 16.41 21.84 14.14
N LEU A 93 15.54 21.31 13.29
CA LEU A 93 15.67 20.04 12.59
C LEU A 93 15.69 20.28 11.09
N ASN A 94 16.39 19.42 10.36
CA ASN A 94 16.22 19.29 8.90
C ASN A 94 15.19 18.18 8.66
N VAL A 95 14.03 18.53 8.10
CA VAL A 95 12.93 17.59 7.91
C VAL A 95 12.65 17.41 6.43
N LEU A 96 12.69 16.17 5.96
CA LEU A 96 12.15 15.72 4.69
C LEU A 96 10.87 14.95 4.96
N GLY A 97 9.82 15.20 4.19
CA GLY A 97 8.54 14.52 4.39
C GLY A 97 7.82 14.32 3.07
N ALA A 98 7.13 13.18 2.98
CA ALA A 98 6.30 12.81 1.85
C ALA A 98 5.21 11.87 2.31
N HIS A 99 4.13 11.74 1.50
CA HIS A 99 3.15 10.70 1.75
C HIS A 99 3.47 9.41 0.97
N ILE A 100 2.95 8.30 1.46
CA ILE A 100 3.18 6.97 0.88
C ILE A 100 1.89 6.24 0.48
N ASP A 101 0.73 6.81 0.83
CA ASP A 101 -0.56 6.41 0.25
C ASP A 101 -0.70 6.95 -1.18
N SER A 102 -1.53 6.31 -1.98
CA SER A 102 -1.83 6.72 -3.36
C SER A 102 -3.28 6.40 -3.67
N PRO A 103 -3.93 7.09 -4.62
CA PRO A 103 -5.30 6.82 -5.01
C PRO A 103 -5.48 5.38 -5.52
N ARG A 104 -6.55 4.72 -5.09
CA ARG A 104 -6.82 3.31 -5.36
C ARG A 104 -8.31 2.96 -5.20
N LEU A 105 -8.63 1.66 -5.27
CA LEU A 105 -9.92 1.14 -4.81
C LEU A 105 -9.70 0.34 -3.52
N ASP A 106 -10.52 0.60 -2.50
CA ASP A 106 -10.55 -0.20 -1.28
C ASP A 106 -11.69 -1.23 -1.36
N ILE A 107 -11.45 -2.45 -0.92
CA ILE A 107 -12.48 -3.48 -0.80
C ILE A 107 -13.38 -3.17 0.41
N LYS A 108 -14.71 -3.21 0.21
CA LYS A 108 -15.69 -3.01 1.30
C LYS A 108 -15.72 -4.20 2.28
N GLN A 109 -16.40 -4.04 3.43
CA GLN A 109 -16.42 -5.06 4.50
C GLN A 109 -17.21 -6.33 4.15
N ASN A 110 -18.22 -6.24 3.28
CA ASN A 110 -18.99 -7.39 2.81
C ASN A 110 -18.97 -7.40 1.27
N PRO A 111 -17.79 -7.62 0.66
CA PRO A 111 -17.59 -7.21 -0.73
C PRO A 111 -18.03 -8.27 -1.73
N LEU A 112 -17.95 -9.56 -1.37
CA LEU A 112 -18.08 -10.65 -2.33
C LEU A 112 -19.54 -10.99 -2.61
N TYR A 113 -19.94 -10.83 -3.86
CA TYR A 113 -21.28 -11.19 -4.33
C TYR A 113 -21.23 -11.87 -5.69
N GLU A 114 -22.33 -12.52 -6.06
CA GLU A 114 -22.51 -13.14 -7.36
C GLU A 114 -23.63 -12.44 -8.13
N ALA A 115 -23.35 -12.06 -9.38
CA ALA A 115 -24.33 -11.48 -10.28
C ALA A 115 -24.05 -11.94 -11.73
N ASN A 116 -25.09 -12.38 -12.43
CA ASN A 116 -25.00 -12.83 -13.83
C ASN A 116 -23.89 -13.88 -14.07
N ASP A 117 -23.76 -14.82 -13.15
CA ASP A 117 -22.74 -15.89 -13.16
C ASP A 117 -21.30 -15.36 -13.05
N PHE A 118 -21.11 -14.16 -12.47
CA PHE A 118 -19.80 -13.61 -12.12
C PHE A 118 -19.68 -13.42 -10.62
N ALA A 119 -18.50 -13.72 -10.06
CA ALA A 119 -18.12 -13.30 -8.72
C ALA A 119 -17.43 -11.92 -8.81
N LEU A 120 -17.90 -11.00 -8.00
CA LEU A 120 -17.48 -9.61 -7.95
C LEU A 120 -17.11 -9.22 -6.51
N LEU A 121 -16.14 -8.32 -6.37
CA LEU A 121 -15.85 -7.63 -5.11
C LEU A 121 -16.31 -6.18 -5.20
N ASP A 122 -17.21 -5.79 -4.32
CA ASP A 122 -17.69 -4.42 -4.16
C ASP A 122 -16.57 -3.54 -3.61
N THR A 123 -16.33 -2.39 -4.24
CA THR A 123 -15.23 -1.49 -3.91
C THR A 123 -15.71 -0.08 -3.59
N HIS A 124 -14.83 0.70 -2.99
CA HIS A 124 -14.96 2.13 -2.86
C HIS A 124 -13.64 2.80 -3.27
N TYR A 125 -13.71 3.90 -4.02
CA TYR A 125 -12.48 4.61 -4.40
C TYR A 125 -11.92 5.41 -3.22
N TYR A 126 -10.59 5.40 -3.11
CA TYR A 126 -9.81 6.14 -2.13
C TYR A 126 -9.03 7.24 -2.83
N GLY A 127 -9.11 8.48 -2.32
CA GLY A 127 -8.49 9.65 -2.94
C GLY A 127 -9.16 10.08 -4.25
N GLY A 128 -8.50 10.92 -5.02
CA GLY A 128 -9.00 11.44 -6.27
C GLY A 128 -8.60 10.61 -7.48
N ILE A 129 -9.53 9.85 -8.07
CA ILE A 129 -9.30 9.08 -9.28
C ILE A 129 -10.17 9.56 -10.45
N LYS A 130 -9.67 9.41 -11.67
CA LYS A 130 -10.50 9.46 -12.88
C LYS A 130 -11.07 8.08 -13.11
N HIS A 131 -12.34 7.86 -12.76
CA HIS A 131 -12.97 6.53 -12.77
C HIS A 131 -12.78 5.79 -14.11
N TYR A 132 -12.87 6.50 -15.25
CA TYR A 132 -12.70 5.92 -16.58
C TYR A 132 -11.28 5.41 -16.88
N GLN A 133 -10.28 5.74 -16.05
CA GLN A 133 -8.92 5.20 -16.19
C GLN A 133 -8.74 3.86 -15.46
N TRP A 134 -9.70 3.47 -14.62
CA TRP A 134 -9.63 2.27 -13.79
C TRP A 134 -10.35 1.06 -14.39
N VAL A 135 -11.14 1.27 -15.45
CA VAL A 135 -11.79 0.19 -16.18
C VAL A 135 -10.84 -0.47 -17.19
N THR A 136 -11.01 -1.76 -17.41
CA THR A 136 -10.23 -2.58 -18.37
C THR A 136 -8.71 -2.67 -18.12
N LEU A 137 -8.24 -2.17 -16.98
CA LEU A 137 -6.86 -2.36 -16.55
C LEU A 137 -6.67 -3.72 -15.89
N PRO A 138 -5.51 -4.38 -16.07
CA PRO A 138 -5.10 -5.44 -15.17
C PRO A 138 -4.88 -4.86 -13.76
N LEU A 139 -5.57 -5.43 -12.78
CA LEU A 139 -5.52 -5.00 -11.40
C LEU A 139 -5.01 -6.13 -10.50
N ALA A 140 -4.30 -5.75 -9.44
CA ALA A 140 -3.79 -6.61 -8.39
C ALA A 140 -4.52 -6.34 -7.07
N LEU A 141 -4.51 -7.30 -6.17
CA LEU A 141 -5.08 -7.20 -4.82
C LEU A 141 -3.96 -7.30 -3.80
N HIS A 142 -3.82 -6.29 -2.97
CA HIS A 142 -2.81 -6.18 -1.91
C HIS A 142 -3.45 -5.87 -0.57
N GLY A 143 -2.79 -6.23 0.51
CA GLY A 143 -3.19 -5.80 1.85
C GLY A 143 -3.05 -6.88 2.90
N VAL A 144 -3.82 -6.73 3.98
CA VAL A 144 -3.77 -7.62 5.14
C VAL A 144 -5.18 -8.00 5.61
N VAL A 145 -5.28 -9.19 6.18
CA VAL A 145 -6.48 -9.66 6.85
C VAL A 145 -6.11 -10.02 8.28
N ALA A 146 -6.74 -9.36 9.25
CA ALA A 146 -6.56 -9.67 10.66
C ALA A 146 -7.62 -10.68 11.11
N LYS A 147 -7.19 -11.91 11.38
CA LYS A 147 -8.10 -13.01 11.78
C LYS A 147 -8.49 -12.92 13.24
N THR A 148 -9.58 -13.60 13.61
CA THR A 148 -10.13 -13.62 14.98
C THR A 148 -9.17 -14.22 16.00
N ASP A 149 -8.23 -15.08 15.61
CA ASP A 149 -7.18 -15.64 16.47
C ASP A 149 -5.98 -14.68 16.69
N GLY A 150 -6.01 -13.49 16.06
CA GLY A 150 -4.95 -12.48 16.14
C GLY A 150 -3.86 -12.64 15.09
N THR A 151 -3.93 -13.67 14.24
CA THR A 151 -2.99 -13.77 13.10
C THR A 151 -3.30 -12.71 12.05
N VAL A 152 -2.26 -12.23 11.37
CA VAL A 152 -2.38 -11.31 10.25
C VAL A 152 -1.87 -12.00 9.00
N VAL A 153 -2.73 -12.11 8.00
CA VAL A 153 -2.43 -12.73 6.71
C VAL A 153 -2.15 -11.63 5.70
N ASN A 154 -0.99 -11.68 5.05
CA ASN A 154 -0.70 -10.80 3.91
C ASN A 154 -1.31 -11.39 2.65
N VAL A 155 -2.02 -10.57 1.92
CA VAL A 155 -2.62 -10.89 0.61
C VAL A 155 -1.89 -10.09 -0.45
N GLN A 156 -1.35 -10.80 -1.44
CA GLN A 156 -0.74 -10.19 -2.63
C GLN A 156 -1.01 -11.11 -3.82
N VAL A 157 -1.74 -10.60 -4.81
CA VAL A 157 -2.11 -11.34 -6.02
C VAL A 157 -2.15 -10.39 -7.21
N GLY A 158 -1.44 -10.71 -8.27
CA GLY A 158 -1.53 -10.02 -9.57
C GLY A 158 -0.25 -9.35 -10.03
N ASP A 159 0.81 -9.32 -9.24
CA ASP A 159 2.10 -8.75 -9.63
C ASP A 159 3.09 -9.79 -10.14
N ASP A 160 3.06 -11.01 -9.60
CA ASP A 160 3.85 -12.11 -10.15
C ASP A 160 3.26 -12.55 -11.51
N PRO A 161 4.08 -12.75 -12.56
CA PRO A 161 3.59 -13.19 -13.86
C PRO A 161 2.81 -14.52 -13.86
N SER A 162 2.95 -15.33 -12.81
CA SER A 162 2.19 -16.58 -12.62
C SER A 162 0.84 -16.36 -11.93
N ASP A 163 0.61 -15.20 -11.32
CA ASP A 163 -0.66 -14.88 -10.67
C ASP A 163 -1.75 -14.51 -11.69
N PRO A 164 -3.02 -14.77 -11.38
CA PRO A 164 -4.12 -14.15 -12.10
C PRO A 164 -4.17 -12.65 -11.80
N VAL A 165 -4.69 -11.87 -12.75
CA VAL A 165 -5.05 -10.47 -12.54
C VAL A 165 -6.56 -10.32 -12.50
N PHE A 166 -7.04 -9.19 -11.98
CA PHE A 166 -8.43 -8.81 -11.92
C PHE A 166 -8.71 -7.61 -12.82
N CYS A 167 -9.96 -7.24 -13.04
CA CYS A 167 -10.30 -6.01 -13.73
C CYS A 167 -11.69 -5.49 -13.33
N VAL A 168 -11.90 -4.19 -13.48
CA VAL A 168 -13.22 -3.61 -13.58
C VAL A 168 -13.63 -3.62 -15.04
N THR A 169 -14.77 -4.24 -15.35
CA THR A 169 -15.25 -4.39 -16.73
C THR A 169 -15.85 -3.10 -17.27
N ASP A 170 -15.84 -2.91 -18.58
CA ASP A 170 -16.52 -1.81 -19.25
C ASP A 170 -17.24 -2.30 -20.52
N LEU A 171 -18.13 -1.48 -21.03
CA LEU A 171 -18.87 -1.76 -22.26
C LEU A 171 -17.95 -1.60 -23.49
N LEU A 172 -18.04 -2.54 -24.41
CA LEU A 172 -17.43 -2.36 -25.73
C LEU A 172 -18.18 -1.25 -26.51
N ILE A 173 -17.47 -0.61 -27.43
CA ILE A 173 -17.94 0.60 -28.14
C ILE A 173 -19.33 0.40 -28.80
N HIS A 174 -19.63 -0.78 -29.29
CA HIS A 174 -20.93 -1.07 -29.97
C HIS A 174 -22.14 -1.06 -29.00
N LEU A 175 -21.90 -1.24 -27.70
CA LEU A 175 -22.92 -1.21 -26.65
C LEU A 175 -22.91 0.08 -25.84
N ALA A 176 -21.88 0.92 -26.02
CA ALA A 176 -21.59 2.10 -25.19
C ALA A 176 -22.23 3.41 -25.68
N SER A 177 -23.19 3.40 -26.61
CA SER A 177 -23.73 4.62 -27.24
C SER A 177 -24.26 5.65 -26.23
N GLN A 178 -24.92 5.21 -25.17
CA GLN A 178 -25.41 6.10 -24.11
C GLN A 178 -24.28 6.60 -23.21
N GLN A 179 -23.32 5.73 -22.92
CA GLN A 179 -22.15 6.05 -22.11
C GLN A 179 -21.27 7.10 -22.81
N MET A 180 -21.05 6.95 -24.13
CA MET A 180 -20.23 7.86 -24.93
C MET A 180 -20.82 9.28 -25.06
N GLY A 181 -22.11 9.48 -24.75
CA GLY A 181 -22.77 10.80 -24.70
C GLY A 181 -22.58 11.52 -23.37
N LYS A 182 -22.04 10.88 -22.34
CA LYS A 182 -21.84 11.46 -21.00
C LYS A 182 -20.56 12.31 -20.93
N LYS A 183 -20.49 13.18 -19.92
CA LYS A 183 -19.22 13.85 -19.57
C LYS A 183 -18.23 12.83 -19.01
N ALA A 184 -16.93 13.09 -19.13
CA ALA A 184 -15.88 12.22 -18.60
C ALA A 184 -16.03 11.92 -17.10
N SER A 185 -16.55 12.86 -16.31
CA SER A 185 -16.82 12.67 -14.87
C SER A 185 -18.03 11.78 -14.56
N GLU A 186 -18.83 11.45 -15.55
CA GLU A 186 -20.10 10.71 -15.42
C GLU A 186 -20.08 9.40 -16.22
N VAL A 187 -19.05 9.19 -17.04
CA VAL A 187 -18.96 8.04 -17.96
C VAL A 187 -18.83 6.71 -17.23
N VAL A 188 -18.17 6.72 -16.09
CA VAL A 188 -18.04 5.59 -15.14
C VAL A 188 -18.38 6.11 -13.75
N GLU A 189 -19.35 5.50 -13.11
CA GLU A 189 -19.75 5.85 -11.73
C GLU A 189 -18.78 5.24 -10.73
N GLY A 190 -18.36 6.01 -9.70
CA GLY A 190 -17.35 5.55 -8.73
C GLY A 190 -17.79 4.34 -7.94
N GLU A 191 -19.08 4.27 -7.57
CA GLU A 191 -19.64 3.13 -6.84
C GLU A 191 -19.96 1.92 -7.73
N ALA A 192 -19.64 1.97 -9.04
CA ALA A 192 -19.80 0.86 -9.97
C ALA A 192 -18.43 0.28 -10.41
N LEU A 193 -17.37 0.57 -9.67
CA LEU A 193 -16.02 0.07 -9.93
C LEU A 193 -15.78 -1.31 -9.28
N ASP A 194 -16.75 -2.23 -9.44
CA ASP A 194 -16.66 -3.56 -8.87
C ASP A 194 -15.64 -4.43 -9.58
N LEU A 195 -14.83 -5.11 -8.79
CA LEU A 195 -13.73 -5.94 -9.29
C LEU A 195 -14.22 -7.32 -9.70
N LEU A 196 -14.11 -7.67 -10.97
CA LEU A 196 -14.39 -9.01 -11.47
C LEU A 196 -13.30 -9.99 -11.03
N VAL A 197 -13.68 -11.02 -10.25
CA VAL A 197 -12.74 -12.00 -9.67
C VAL A 197 -12.95 -13.42 -10.18
N GLY A 198 -14.03 -13.73 -10.87
CA GLY A 198 -14.23 -15.05 -11.45
C GLY A 198 -15.59 -15.28 -12.05
N ASN A 199 -15.72 -16.39 -12.80
CA ASN A 199 -16.99 -16.90 -13.34
C ASN A 199 -17.09 -18.43 -13.36
N ARG A 200 -16.15 -19.12 -12.69
CA ARG A 200 -16.17 -20.58 -12.64
C ARG A 200 -17.00 -21.04 -11.44
N PRO A 201 -18.06 -21.86 -11.66
CA PRO A 201 -18.89 -22.36 -10.56
C PRO A 201 -18.17 -23.48 -9.78
N LEU A 202 -18.45 -23.59 -8.50
CA LEU A 202 -18.14 -24.74 -7.68
C LEU A 202 -19.21 -25.83 -7.97
N LEU A 203 -18.82 -26.89 -8.64
CA LEU A 203 -19.68 -28.02 -8.90
C LEU A 203 -19.51 -29.05 -7.78
N ILE A 204 -20.60 -29.34 -7.06
CA ILE A 204 -20.65 -30.38 -6.05
C ILE A 204 -21.35 -31.58 -6.67
N GLU A 205 -20.67 -32.73 -6.76
CA GLU A 205 -21.29 -33.97 -7.16
C GLU A 205 -22.32 -34.38 -6.08
N LYS A 206 -23.60 -34.26 -6.41
CA LYS A 206 -24.66 -34.80 -5.57
C LYS A 206 -24.75 -36.29 -5.83
N ASP A 207 -24.51 -37.08 -4.77
CA ASP A 207 -24.76 -38.52 -4.84
C ASP A 207 -26.24 -38.73 -5.12
N LYS A 208 -26.55 -39.26 -6.33
CA LYS A 208 -27.92 -39.41 -6.79
C LYS A 208 -28.70 -40.48 -6.00
N ASP A 209 -27.96 -41.29 -5.24
CA ASP A 209 -28.51 -42.38 -4.44
C ASP A 209 -28.59 -42.06 -2.94
N ALA A 210 -28.13 -40.86 -2.50
CA ALA A 210 -28.25 -40.43 -1.12
C ALA A 210 -29.72 -40.19 -0.77
N GLN A 211 -30.27 -41.03 0.09
CA GLN A 211 -31.59 -40.79 0.71
C GLN A 211 -31.51 -39.48 1.54
N PRO A 212 -32.57 -38.67 1.55
CA PRO A 212 -32.58 -37.49 2.37
C PRO A 212 -32.42 -37.91 3.83
N GLU A 213 -31.21 -37.74 4.38
CA GLU A 213 -30.93 -37.99 5.79
C GLU A 213 -31.73 -37.00 6.64
N SER A 214 -32.51 -37.58 7.55
CA SER A 214 -33.29 -36.87 8.54
C SER A 214 -32.36 -36.09 9.45
N SER A 215 -32.46 -34.73 9.48
CA SER A 215 -32.12 -33.83 10.57
C SER A 215 -30.71 -33.86 11.19
N ALA A 216 -29.70 -34.43 10.56
CA ALA A 216 -28.32 -34.18 10.94
C ALA A 216 -27.91 -32.78 10.43
N ALA A 217 -27.23 -31.99 11.29
CA ALA A 217 -26.70 -30.71 10.85
C ALA A 217 -25.77 -30.94 9.66
N ASP A 218 -25.96 -30.14 8.58
CA ASP A 218 -25.09 -30.18 7.40
C ASP A 218 -23.67 -29.76 7.81
N GLU A 219 -22.75 -30.72 7.90
CA GLU A 219 -21.36 -30.51 8.32
C GLU A 219 -20.43 -30.04 7.19
N ARG A 220 -20.96 -29.85 5.97
CA ARG A 220 -20.16 -29.36 4.84
C ARG A 220 -19.55 -27.98 5.18
N PRO A 221 -18.35 -27.64 4.63
CA PRO A 221 -17.78 -26.30 4.71
C PRO A 221 -18.75 -25.21 4.23
N ALA A 222 -18.65 -24.01 4.78
CA ALA A 222 -19.58 -22.92 4.49
C ALA A 222 -19.67 -22.61 2.98
N PHE A 223 -18.56 -22.63 2.26
CA PHE A 223 -18.54 -22.40 0.82
C PHE A 223 -19.24 -23.51 0.01
N GLU A 224 -19.24 -24.75 0.50
CA GLU A 224 -19.99 -25.84 -0.17
C GLU A 224 -21.50 -25.70 0.01
N LYS A 225 -21.95 -25.22 1.17
CA LYS A 225 -23.38 -24.91 1.38
C LYS A 225 -23.84 -23.75 0.51
N LEU A 226 -22.94 -22.77 0.32
CA LEU A 226 -23.20 -21.61 -0.49
C LEU A 226 -23.33 -21.97 -1.98
N ALA A 227 -22.61 -23.01 -2.45
CA ALA A 227 -22.61 -23.43 -3.85
C ALA A 227 -23.99 -23.88 -4.37
N ASP A 228 -24.93 -24.21 -3.48
CA ASP A 228 -26.31 -24.52 -3.88
C ASP A 228 -27.09 -23.29 -4.41
N LYS A 229 -26.64 -22.05 -4.07
CA LYS A 229 -27.28 -20.78 -4.43
C LYS A 229 -26.40 -19.85 -5.24
N GLU A 230 -25.13 -19.75 -4.86
CA GLU A 230 -24.13 -18.84 -5.44
C GLU A 230 -22.84 -19.64 -5.75
N PRO A 231 -22.86 -20.50 -6.80
CA PRO A 231 -21.77 -21.44 -7.05
C PRO A 231 -20.46 -20.76 -7.48
N VAL A 232 -20.52 -19.61 -8.12
CA VAL A 232 -19.31 -18.87 -8.55
C VAL A 232 -18.66 -18.16 -7.36
N LYS A 233 -19.45 -17.52 -6.52
CA LYS A 233 -19.01 -16.96 -5.24
C LYS A 233 -18.40 -18.04 -4.34
N ALA A 234 -19.05 -19.20 -4.26
CA ALA A 234 -18.55 -20.33 -3.50
C ALA A 234 -17.19 -20.83 -3.98
N PHE A 235 -16.95 -20.83 -5.30
CA PHE A 235 -15.64 -21.19 -5.84
C PHE A 235 -14.55 -20.16 -5.52
N ALA A 236 -14.87 -18.87 -5.58
CA ALA A 236 -13.94 -17.80 -5.18
C ALA A 236 -13.54 -17.94 -3.70
N LEU A 237 -14.51 -18.17 -2.81
CA LEU A 237 -14.24 -18.41 -1.37
C LEU A 237 -13.39 -19.66 -1.14
N LYS A 238 -13.64 -20.75 -1.89
CA LYS A 238 -12.82 -21.96 -1.81
C LYS A 238 -11.34 -21.67 -2.17
N LEU A 239 -11.10 -20.84 -3.18
CA LEU A 239 -9.74 -20.46 -3.57
C LEU A 239 -9.06 -19.61 -2.50
N LEU A 240 -9.77 -18.62 -1.94
CA LEU A 240 -9.27 -17.78 -0.85
C LEU A 240 -8.98 -18.60 0.41
N ALA A 241 -9.87 -19.51 0.77
CA ALA A 241 -9.64 -20.42 1.89
C ALA A 241 -8.43 -21.33 1.65
N GLY A 242 -8.25 -21.84 0.43
CA GLY A 242 -7.15 -22.74 0.09
C GLY A 242 -5.78 -22.06 0.04
N LYS A 243 -5.69 -20.79 -0.39
CA LYS A 243 -4.42 -20.04 -0.52
C LYS A 243 -4.05 -19.28 0.75
N TYR A 244 -5.03 -18.67 1.42
CA TYR A 244 -4.82 -17.71 2.49
C TYR A 244 -5.48 -18.10 3.82
N ASP A 245 -6.23 -19.21 3.84
CA ASP A 245 -7.04 -19.60 5.01
C ASP A 245 -8.02 -18.48 5.44
N ILE A 246 -8.62 -17.80 4.45
CA ILE A 246 -9.58 -16.70 4.62
C ILE A 246 -11.00 -17.20 4.35
N SER A 247 -11.92 -16.89 5.25
CA SER A 247 -13.35 -17.06 5.10
C SER A 247 -14.04 -15.75 4.69
N GLU A 248 -15.34 -15.80 4.36
CA GLU A 248 -16.11 -14.59 4.04
C GLU A 248 -16.18 -13.62 5.23
N GLU A 249 -16.24 -14.13 6.47
CA GLU A 249 -16.30 -13.30 7.67
C GLU A 249 -15.01 -12.50 7.90
N ASP A 250 -13.87 -13.00 7.45
CA ASP A 250 -12.57 -12.33 7.61
C ASP A 250 -12.45 -11.02 6.81
N PHE A 251 -13.31 -10.80 5.80
CA PHE A 251 -13.39 -9.52 5.11
C PHE A 251 -13.81 -8.35 6.03
N LEU A 252 -14.50 -8.61 7.14
CA LEU A 252 -14.87 -7.57 8.10
C LEU A 252 -13.67 -6.88 8.75
N SER A 253 -12.55 -7.55 8.85
CA SER A 253 -11.29 -7.07 9.41
C SER A 253 -10.16 -7.02 8.39
N ALA A 254 -10.50 -7.08 7.10
CA ALA A 254 -9.57 -6.96 6.02
C ALA A 254 -9.31 -5.49 5.67
N GLU A 255 -8.07 -5.22 5.31
CA GLU A 255 -7.63 -3.99 4.67
C GLU A 255 -7.01 -4.40 3.33
N LEU A 256 -7.85 -4.44 2.29
CA LEU A 256 -7.49 -4.91 0.96
C LEU A 256 -7.65 -3.77 -0.05
N GLU A 257 -6.62 -3.55 -0.81
CA GLU A 257 -6.47 -2.49 -1.79
C GLU A 257 -6.33 -3.09 -3.18
N VAL A 258 -7.06 -2.53 -4.13
CA VAL A 258 -6.99 -2.88 -5.55
C VAL A 258 -6.16 -1.80 -6.25
N VAL A 259 -5.09 -2.23 -6.89
CA VAL A 259 -4.08 -1.36 -7.49
C VAL A 259 -3.74 -1.85 -8.90
N PRO A 260 -3.18 -1.01 -9.79
CA PRO A 260 -2.69 -1.47 -11.09
C PRO A 260 -1.66 -2.59 -10.97
N ALA A 261 -1.87 -3.69 -11.68
CA ALA A 261 -0.99 -4.85 -11.69
C ALA A 261 0.31 -4.60 -12.45
N GLY A 262 1.34 -5.33 -12.09
CA GLY A 262 2.65 -5.33 -12.75
C GLY A 262 3.63 -4.30 -12.22
N ARG A 263 4.88 -4.45 -12.66
CA ARG A 263 6.01 -3.65 -12.17
C ARG A 263 6.11 -2.31 -12.90
N ALA A 264 6.68 -1.32 -12.23
CA ALA A 264 7.17 -0.09 -12.84
C ALA A 264 8.28 -0.42 -13.88
N ARG A 265 8.45 0.47 -14.86
CA ARG A 265 9.40 0.28 -15.96
C ARG A 265 9.99 1.60 -16.41
N ASP A 266 11.11 1.50 -17.11
CA ASP A 266 11.60 2.63 -17.92
C ASP A 266 10.56 3.05 -18.97
N LEU A 267 10.46 4.36 -19.17
CA LEU A 267 9.62 4.97 -20.19
C LEU A 267 10.47 5.78 -21.17
N GLY A 268 10.19 5.61 -22.46
CA GLY A 268 10.89 6.24 -23.57
C GLY A 268 11.98 5.35 -24.16
N PHE A 269 12.40 5.65 -25.40
CA PHE A 269 13.47 4.90 -26.05
C PHE A 269 14.83 5.07 -25.36
N ASP A 270 15.03 6.21 -24.74
CA ASP A 270 16.24 6.61 -24.02
C ASP A 270 16.20 6.20 -22.53
N ARG A 271 15.10 5.60 -22.07
CA ARG A 271 14.86 5.17 -20.67
C ARG A 271 15.03 6.29 -19.64
N SER A 272 14.81 7.54 -20.04
CA SER A 272 15.04 8.71 -19.20
C SER A 272 13.93 8.99 -18.18
N MET A 273 12.85 8.22 -18.20
CA MET A 273 11.69 8.37 -17.34
C MET A 273 11.26 7.02 -16.76
N VAL A 274 10.50 7.05 -15.67
CA VAL A 274 9.90 5.88 -15.05
C VAL A 274 8.38 5.96 -15.18
N ILE A 275 7.73 4.88 -15.60
CA ILE A 275 6.28 4.70 -15.54
C ILE A 275 5.94 3.66 -14.48
N GLY A 276 5.02 3.99 -13.58
CA GLY A 276 4.57 3.09 -12.51
C GLY A 276 3.38 3.68 -11.76
N TYR A 277 2.73 2.85 -10.96
CA TYR A 277 1.65 3.26 -10.07
C TYR A 277 2.23 3.89 -8.80
N GLY A 278 1.60 4.94 -8.29
CA GLY A 278 1.93 5.55 -7.00
C GLY A 278 3.13 6.50 -7.05
N GLN A 279 3.43 7.12 -8.22
CA GLN A 279 4.47 8.14 -8.37
C GLN A 279 4.24 9.33 -7.42
N ASP A 280 3.00 9.76 -7.27
CA ASP A 280 2.54 10.70 -6.27
C ASP A 280 2.16 9.93 -4.99
N ASP A 281 2.89 10.04 -3.88
CA ASP A 281 4.12 10.86 -3.76
C ASP A 281 5.34 9.98 -3.40
N ARG A 282 5.33 8.70 -3.84
CA ARG A 282 6.41 7.75 -3.52
C ARG A 282 7.75 8.13 -4.15
N VAL A 283 7.75 8.97 -5.17
CA VAL A 283 8.99 9.52 -5.72
C VAL A 283 9.68 10.44 -4.70
N CYS A 284 8.93 11.31 -4.02
CA CYS A 284 9.49 12.15 -2.95
C CYS A 284 9.79 11.31 -1.70
N ALA A 285 8.95 10.31 -1.38
CA ALA A 285 9.17 9.42 -0.25
C ALA A 285 10.48 8.64 -0.40
N PHE A 286 10.70 8.00 -1.55
CA PHE A 286 11.91 7.23 -1.81
C PHE A 286 13.16 8.11 -1.82
N THR A 287 13.13 9.25 -2.50
CA THR A 287 14.29 10.15 -2.55
C THR A 287 14.60 10.78 -1.19
N SER A 288 13.59 11.06 -0.36
CA SER A 288 13.76 11.50 1.03
C SER A 288 14.40 10.40 1.89
N LEU A 289 13.92 9.17 1.75
CA LEU A 289 14.49 8.01 2.43
C LEU A 289 15.94 7.76 2.00
N ALA A 290 16.20 7.72 0.70
CA ALA A 290 17.56 7.52 0.16
C ALA A 290 18.54 8.59 0.65
N ALA A 291 18.13 9.86 0.65
CA ALA A 291 18.94 10.95 1.19
C ALA A 291 19.21 10.79 2.70
N GLN A 292 18.21 10.38 3.47
CA GLN A 292 18.35 10.13 4.92
C GLN A 292 19.33 8.99 5.18
N LEU A 293 19.23 7.89 4.43
CA LEU A 293 20.08 6.71 4.60
C LEU A 293 21.54 6.96 4.13
N ALA A 294 21.72 7.75 3.08
CA ALA A 294 23.06 8.12 2.59
C ALA A 294 23.90 8.90 3.62
N MET A 295 23.24 9.52 4.62
CA MET A 295 23.90 10.24 5.72
C MET A 295 24.09 9.38 6.97
N ALA A 296 23.67 8.11 6.98
CA ALA A 296 23.56 7.30 8.18
C ALA A 296 24.88 7.11 8.96
N ASP A 297 26.03 7.15 8.27
CA ASP A 297 27.35 7.01 8.87
C ASP A 297 28.04 8.35 9.22
N GLN A 298 27.30 9.47 9.09
CA GLN A 298 27.83 10.81 9.32
C GLN A 298 27.31 11.36 10.66
N VAL A 299 28.13 12.19 11.31
CA VAL A 299 27.64 13.04 12.42
C VAL A 299 27.26 14.38 11.83
N LEU A 300 25.97 14.67 11.82
CA LEU A 300 25.40 15.89 11.23
C LEU A 300 25.49 17.05 12.22
N ASP A 301 25.49 18.29 11.74
CA ASP A 301 25.40 19.49 12.58
C ASP A 301 24.03 19.59 13.27
N LYS A 302 22.95 19.35 12.53
CA LYS A 302 21.55 19.32 13.01
C LYS A 302 20.96 17.93 12.85
N ALA A 303 19.99 17.62 13.68
CA ALA A 303 19.25 16.38 13.50
C ALA A 303 18.52 16.36 12.14
N ALA A 304 18.59 15.21 11.46
CA ALA A 304 17.87 14.95 10.25
C ALA A 304 16.67 14.03 10.52
N VAL A 305 15.55 14.36 9.92
CA VAL A 305 14.26 13.65 10.10
C VAL A 305 13.67 13.33 8.73
N CYS A 306 13.35 12.06 8.51
CA CYS A 306 12.54 11.63 7.38
C CYS A 306 11.16 11.20 7.90
N VAL A 307 10.09 11.78 7.32
CA VAL A 307 8.71 11.54 7.73
C VAL A 307 7.94 10.99 6.54
N LEU A 308 7.54 9.74 6.62
CA LEU A 308 6.68 9.07 5.64
C LEU A 308 5.30 8.90 6.26
N VAL A 309 4.29 9.53 5.66
CA VAL A 309 2.93 9.57 6.21
C VAL A 309 1.90 8.93 5.30
N ASP A 310 0.77 8.57 5.87
CA ASP A 310 -0.42 8.04 5.22
C ASP A 310 -1.52 9.11 5.17
N LYS A 311 -2.60 8.87 4.43
CA LYS A 311 -3.85 9.65 4.40
C LYS A 311 -3.77 11.04 3.74
N GLU A 312 -2.70 11.36 3.02
CA GLU A 312 -2.63 12.64 2.31
C GLU A 312 -3.75 12.78 1.29
N GLU A 313 -4.00 11.74 0.52
CA GLU A 313 -4.99 11.67 -0.58
C GLU A 313 -6.45 11.89 -0.11
N ILE A 314 -6.69 11.81 1.18
CA ILE A 314 -8.00 12.07 1.80
C ILE A 314 -7.94 13.21 2.85
N GLY A 315 -6.94 14.10 2.76
CA GLY A 315 -6.82 15.31 3.58
C GLY A 315 -6.01 15.15 4.85
N SER A 316 -5.12 14.18 4.94
CA SER A 316 -4.19 13.94 6.07
C SER A 316 -4.88 13.64 7.41
N VAL A 317 -6.19 13.36 7.42
CA VAL A 317 -6.97 13.12 8.64
C VAL A 317 -6.94 11.63 9.00
N GLY A 318 -6.65 11.33 10.26
CA GLY A 318 -6.58 9.96 10.79
C GLY A 318 -5.33 9.74 11.64
N ALA A 319 -5.22 8.56 12.28
CA ALA A 319 -4.14 8.24 13.22
C ALA A 319 -2.75 8.23 12.58
N THR A 320 -2.66 7.92 11.29
CA THR A 320 -1.43 7.77 10.51
C THR A 320 -1.14 8.97 9.59
N GLY A 321 -2.11 9.91 9.46
CA GLY A 321 -1.95 11.13 8.67
C GLY A 321 -1.18 12.22 9.40
N MET A 322 -0.66 13.19 8.64
CA MET A 322 0.14 14.29 9.20
C MET A 322 -0.65 15.23 10.13
N ALA A 323 -1.97 15.29 10.01
CA ALA A 323 -2.85 16.03 10.92
C ALA A 323 -2.97 15.37 12.33
N SER A 324 -2.50 14.13 12.49
CA SER A 324 -2.42 13.48 13.80
C SER A 324 -1.38 14.15 14.69
N ARG A 325 -1.39 13.80 15.98
CA ARG A 325 -0.34 14.25 16.90
C ARG A 325 0.91 13.36 16.87
N TYR A 326 0.93 12.34 16.06
CA TYR A 326 1.98 11.32 16.07
C TYR A 326 3.38 11.94 15.86
N PHE A 327 3.55 12.76 14.81
CA PHE A 327 4.83 13.44 14.56
C PHE A 327 5.27 14.29 15.74
N LYS A 328 4.37 15.14 16.26
CA LYS A 328 4.69 16.03 17.40
C LYS A 328 5.04 15.24 18.66
N ASN A 329 4.30 14.17 18.93
CA ASN A 329 4.56 13.32 20.10
C ASN A 329 5.91 12.59 19.96
N THR A 330 6.23 12.07 18.78
CA THR A 330 7.52 11.42 18.52
C THR A 330 8.70 12.39 18.74
N ILE A 331 8.60 13.61 18.24
CA ILE A 331 9.65 14.62 18.47
C ILE A 331 9.75 14.98 19.96
N ALA A 332 8.63 15.15 20.66
CA ALA A 332 8.63 15.41 22.09
C ALA A 332 9.24 14.24 22.90
N GLU A 333 8.95 13.00 22.52
CA GLU A 333 9.49 11.80 23.15
C GLU A 333 11.01 11.66 23.00
N ILE A 334 11.57 12.16 21.89
CA ILE A 334 13.02 12.18 21.64
C ILE A 334 13.73 13.26 22.49
N MET A 335 13.06 14.33 22.86
CA MET A 335 13.70 15.48 23.52
C MET A 335 14.32 15.10 24.87
N GLU A 336 13.68 14.27 25.68
CA GLU A 336 14.20 13.87 26.99
C GLU A 336 15.47 13.01 26.86
N PRO A 337 15.47 11.88 26.09
CA PRO A 337 16.67 11.08 25.84
C PRO A 337 17.81 11.86 25.17
N ALA A 338 17.50 12.88 24.37
CA ALA A 338 18.49 13.73 23.71
C ALA A 338 19.03 14.86 24.61
N GLY A 339 18.66 14.88 25.89
CA GLY A 339 19.13 15.89 26.85
C GLY A 339 18.48 17.26 26.70
N ALA A 340 17.40 17.39 25.96
CA ALA A 340 16.66 18.64 25.77
C ALA A 340 15.40 18.72 26.68
N GLY A 341 15.22 17.78 27.58
CA GLY A 341 14.11 17.72 28.53
C GLY A 341 14.30 18.78 29.63
N GLY A 342 13.39 19.74 29.70
CA GLY A 342 13.41 20.75 30.80
C GLY A 342 12.66 22.04 30.51
N HIS A 343 12.18 22.26 29.33
CA HIS A 343 11.38 23.44 28.98
C HIS A 343 10.11 23.02 28.22
N HIS A 344 9.09 22.65 28.98
CA HIS A 344 7.73 22.50 28.46
C HIS A 344 6.94 23.79 28.65
#